data_b485951b886c1df93c5a937efe3a2517
#
_entry.id   b485951b886c1df93c5a937efe3a2517
#
_cell.length_a   1.000
_cell.length_b   1.000
_cell.length_c   1.000
_cell.angle_alpha   90.00
_cell.angle_beta   90.00
_cell.angle_gamma   90.00
#
_symmetry.space_group_name_H-M   'P 1'
#
loop_
_entity.id
_entity.type
_entity.pdbx_description
1 polymer ?
#
loop_
_entity_poly.entity_id
_entity_poly.type
_entity_poly.pdbx_seq_one_letter_code
_entity_poly.pdbx_strand_id
1 'polypeptide(L)'
;MILPALTRSPSKWAALSIITTTLALTGLALPTSASRSPTPLWISPLPGERPVISSYRPQVKRISALHVHKGVDFAATFGEEIRAPIDGVISYSGTINEIPIVVLTHLDQLVLRRTTYLPATTDLPIGSLIAQGENFARVAPIFHCSRPCLHWGERVGTSYLNPMKHLGRAVLLPRFS
;
A
#
# COMPACT_ATOMS: atom_id res chain seq x y z
N MET A 1 -86.47 17.12 -47.75
CA MET A 1 -86.40 16.66 -49.14
C MET A 1 -85.31 17.44 -49.86
N ILE A 2 -84.05 17.05 -49.75
CA ILE A 2 -82.87 17.50 -50.53
C ILE A 2 -81.83 16.45 -50.42
N LEU A 3 -81.45 15.87 -51.56
CA LEU A 3 -80.41 14.81 -51.70
C LEU A 3 -79.02 15.37 -51.56
N PRO A 4 -78.06 14.55 -51.14
CA PRO A 4 -76.67 14.99 -50.94
C PRO A 4 -75.85 14.81 -52.19
N ALA A 5 -74.83 15.69 -52.31
CA ALA A 5 -73.82 15.66 -53.35
C ALA A 5 -72.68 14.68 -53.01
N LEU A 6 -72.28 13.85 -54.00
CA LEU A 6 -71.16 12.97 -53.98
C LEU A 6 -69.88 13.77 -54.19
N THR A 7 -68.94 13.68 -53.22
CA THR A 7 -67.57 14.15 -53.42
C THR A 7 -66.63 12.98 -53.59
N ARG A 8 -65.91 12.98 -54.69
CA ARG A 8 -64.87 12.00 -55.06
C ARG A 8 -63.64 12.10 -54.14
N SER A 9 -63.19 10.97 -53.70
CA SER A 9 -61.94 10.81 -52.99
C SER A 9 -60.74 10.75 -53.96
N PRO A 10 -59.62 11.44 -53.70
CA PRO A 10 -58.38 11.26 -54.47
C PRO A 10 -57.57 10.09 -53.97
N SER A 11 -57.01 9.36 -54.92
CA SER A 11 -56.14 8.22 -54.79
C SER A 11 -54.93 8.45 -53.93
N LYS A 12 -54.68 7.54 -52.98
CA LYS A 12 -53.42 7.48 -52.15
C LYS A 12 -52.32 6.85 -52.96
N TRP A 13 -51.30 7.61 -53.30
CA TRP A 13 -50.03 7.08 -53.75
C TRP A 13 -49.26 6.60 -52.53
N ALA A 14 -48.98 5.31 -52.42
CA ALA A 14 -48.12 4.75 -51.40
C ALA A 14 -46.66 5.03 -51.77
N ALA A 15 -46.03 5.88 -50.99
CA ALA A 15 -44.59 6.06 -51.06
C ALA A 15 -43.89 4.88 -50.35
N LEU A 16 -43.18 4.08 -51.10
CA LEU A 16 -42.36 2.98 -50.60
C LEU A 16 -41.09 3.57 -50.01
N SER A 17 -41.03 3.73 -48.66
CA SER A 17 -39.81 4.14 -47.95
C SER A 17 -38.85 2.95 -47.84
N ILE A 18 -37.75 3.02 -48.57
CA ILE A 18 -36.63 2.11 -48.42
C ILE A 18 -35.86 2.48 -47.14
N ILE A 19 -36.03 1.69 -46.11
CA ILE A 19 -35.23 1.80 -44.88
C ILE A 19 -33.87 1.14 -45.11
N THR A 20 -32.86 1.96 -45.38
CA THR A 20 -31.48 1.53 -45.39
C THR A 20 -30.99 1.37 -43.94
N THR A 21 -30.97 0.16 -43.42
CA THR A 21 -30.34 -0.18 -42.14
C THR A 21 -28.85 -0.11 -42.30
N THR A 22 -28.22 0.98 -41.83
CA THR A 22 -26.78 1.09 -41.62
C THR A 22 -26.41 0.25 -40.41
N LEU A 23 -25.77 -0.89 -40.65
CA LEU A 23 -25.15 -1.73 -39.60
C LEU A 23 -23.97 -1.00 -39.02
N ALA A 24 -24.14 -0.32 -37.87
CA ALA A 24 -23.04 0.28 -37.13
C ALA A 24 -22.20 -0.85 -36.52
N LEU A 25 -21.02 -1.06 -37.11
CA LEU A 25 -20.02 -1.95 -36.53
C LEU A 25 -19.46 -1.26 -35.26
N THR A 26 -20.05 -1.53 -34.10
CA THR A 26 -19.49 -1.13 -32.80
C THR A 26 -18.24 -1.95 -32.59
N GLY A 27 -17.09 -1.35 -32.85
CA GLY A 27 -15.79 -1.94 -32.54
C GLY A 27 -15.71 -2.24 -31.03
N LEU A 28 -15.66 -3.52 -30.67
CA LEU A 28 -15.36 -3.98 -29.33
C LEU A 28 -13.92 -3.55 -29.03
N ALA A 29 -13.73 -2.44 -28.32
CA ALA A 29 -12.43 -2.08 -27.79
C ALA A 29 -12.02 -3.15 -26.79
N LEU A 30 -11.03 -3.96 -27.15
CA LEU A 30 -10.40 -4.89 -26.20
C LEU A 30 -9.84 -4.07 -25.04
N PRO A 31 -10.02 -4.54 -23.79
CA PRO A 31 -9.44 -3.83 -22.65
C PRO A 31 -7.93 -3.80 -22.83
N THR A 32 -7.41 -2.60 -22.96
CA THR A 32 -5.96 -2.35 -22.96
C THR A 32 -5.42 -2.97 -21.69
N SER A 33 -4.48 -3.90 -21.81
CA SER A 33 -3.80 -4.52 -20.68
C SER A 33 -3.34 -3.44 -19.73
N ALA A 34 -3.93 -3.39 -18.54
CA ALA A 34 -3.50 -2.47 -17.49
C ALA A 34 -2.01 -2.78 -17.24
N SER A 35 -1.16 -1.84 -17.65
CA SER A 35 0.27 -1.89 -17.32
C SER A 35 0.35 -2.03 -15.81
N ARG A 36 0.85 -3.17 -15.31
CA ARG A 36 1.12 -3.35 -13.89
C ARG A 36 2.12 -2.28 -13.52
N SER A 37 1.67 -1.29 -12.78
CA SER A 37 2.58 -0.34 -12.15
C SER A 37 3.62 -1.14 -11.37
N PRO A 38 4.91 -0.82 -11.49
CA PRO A 38 5.93 -1.51 -10.71
C PRO A 38 5.54 -1.40 -9.24
N THR A 39 5.62 -2.51 -8.52
CA THR A 39 5.37 -2.51 -7.08
C THR A 39 6.30 -1.50 -6.43
N PRO A 40 5.79 -0.54 -5.67
CA PRO A 40 6.65 0.42 -5.01
C PRO A 40 7.61 -0.33 -4.09
N LEU A 41 8.90 -0.06 -4.23
CA LEU A 41 9.91 -0.58 -3.30
C LEU A 41 9.71 0.10 -1.96
N TRP A 42 9.81 -0.68 -0.88
CA TRP A 42 9.78 -0.11 0.45
C TRP A 42 11.02 0.76 0.69
N ILE A 43 10.85 1.80 1.44
CA ILE A 43 11.95 2.65 1.89
C ILE A 43 12.29 2.35 3.35
N SER A 44 13.49 2.73 3.79
CA SER A 44 13.86 2.63 5.22
C SER A 44 12.94 3.52 6.07
N PRO A 45 12.51 3.07 7.27
CA PRO A 45 11.71 3.89 8.17
C PRO A 45 12.50 5.07 8.77
N LEU A 46 13.81 5.03 8.74
CA LEU A 46 14.67 6.15 9.11
C LEU A 46 15.39 6.69 7.86
N PRO A 47 15.60 8.00 7.74
CA PRO A 47 16.28 8.60 6.61
C PRO A 47 17.79 8.26 6.61
N GLY A 48 18.36 8.17 5.41
CA GLY A 48 19.78 7.88 5.21
C GLY A 48 20.16 6.43 5.50
N GLU A 49 21.46 6.14 5.40
CA GLU A 49 22.01 4.85 5.80
C GLU A 49 22.12 4.78 7.32
N ARG A 50 21.61 3.71 7.89
CA ARG A 50 21.62 3.50 9.34
C ARG A 50 22.32 2.21 9.71
N PRO A 51 23.19 2.24 10.72
CA PRO A 51 23.78 1.03 11.27
C PRO A 51 22.68 0.11 11.82
N VAL A 52 22.72 -1.15 11.40
CA VAL A 52 21.90 -2.21 12.00
C VAL A 52 22.58 -2.64 13.30
N ILE A 53 21.92 -2.44 14.43
CA ILE A 53 22.39 -2.86 15.76
C ILE A 53 22.13 -4.34 15.97
N SER A 54 20.93 -4.80 15.56
CA SER A 54 20.52 -6.20 15.68
C SER A 54 19.70 -6.60 14.47
N SER A 55 20.11 -7.69 13.83
CA SER A 55 19.43 -8.23 12.66
C SER A 55 18.26 -9.12 13.03
N TYR A 56 17.29 -9.28 12.11
CA TYR A 56 16.23 -10.25 12.21
C TYR A 56 16.79 -11.68 12.38
N ARG A 57 16.24 -12.42 13.36
CA ARG A 57 16.56 -13.82 13.61
C ARG A 57 15.27 -14.62 13.72
N PRO A 58 14.94 -15.47 12.73
CA PRO A 58 13.69 -16.22 12.72
C PRO A 58 13.62 -17.24 13.85
N GLN A 59 12.39 -17.54 14.28
CA GLN A 59 12.16 -18.65 15.19
C GLN A 59 12.36 -19.98 14.43
N VAL A 60 13.34 -20.77 14.84
CA VAL A 60 13.58 -22.12 14.30
C VAL A 60 13.28 -23.11 15.40
N LYS A 61 12.62 -24.22 15.08
CA LYS A 61 12.11 -25.23 16.05
C LYS A 61 13.14 -25.75 17.07
N ARG A 62 14.45 -25.56 16.85
CA ARG A 62 15.55 -26.06 17.70
C ARG A 62 16.36 -24.96 18.39
N ILE A 63 16.00 -23.69 18.21
CA ILE A 63 16.71 -22.57 18.82
C ILE A 63 15.90 -22.03 20.00
N SER A 64 16.55 -21.80 21.14
CA SER A 64 15.96 -21.18 22.31
C SER A 64 15.29 -19.84 21.95
N ALA A 65 14.14 -19.55 22.59
CA ALA A 65 13.41 -18.29 22.42
C ALA A 65 14.28 -17.04 22.67
N LEU A 66 15.35 -17.15 23.43
CA LEU A 66 16.31 -16.08 23.70
C LEU A 66 17.11 -15.60 22.45
N HIS A 67 17.12 -16.38 21.39
CA HIS A 67 17.85 -16.05 20.15
C HIS A 67 16.93 -15.54 19.03
N VAL A 68 15.63 -15.42 19.29
CA VAL A 68 14.66 -14.93 18.30
C VAL A 68 14.61 -13.41 18.33
N HIS A 69 14.75 -12.77 17.16
CA HIS A 69 14.54 -11.34 17.00
C HIS A 69 13.54 -11.10 15.88
N LYS A 70 12.36 -10.56 16.21
CA LYS A 70 11.19 -10.46 15.34
C LYS A 70 11.21 -9.25 14.41
N GLY A 71 12.34 -8.57 14.30
CA GLY A 71 12.54 -7.40 13.46
C GLY A 71 14.03 -7.06 13.33
N VAL A 72 14.30 -5.83 12.98
CA VAL A 72 15.65 -5.25 12.85
C VAL A 72 15.72 -4.01 13.73
N ASP A 73 16.81 -3.86 14.48
CA ASP A 73 17.06 -2.65 15.26
C ASP A 73 18.06 -1.77 14.54
N PHE A 74 17.65 -0.54 14.24
CA PHE A 74 18.52 0.50 13.70
C PHE A 74 19.01 1.43 14.79
N ALA A 75 20.23 1.93 14.66
CA ALA A 75 20.68 3.07 15.44
C ALA A 75 19.78 4.27 15.15
N ALA A 76 19.28 4.92 16.20
CA ALA A 76 18.38 6.06 16.12
C ALA A 76 18.70 7.06 17.23
N THR A 77 18.10 8.24 17.17
CA THR A 77 18.12 9.24 18.24
C THR A 77 16.71 9.44 18.78
N PHE A 78 16.61 9.81 20.06
CA PHE A 78 15.30 10.14 20.63
C PHE A 78 14.69 11.38 19.95
N GLY A 79 13.38 11.30 19.66
CA GLY A 79 12.67 12.32 18.92
C GLY A 79 12.86 12.26 17.41
N GLU A 80 13.70 11.37 16.90
CA GLU A 80 13.90 11.20 15.45
C GLU A 80 12.61 10.78 14.75
N GLU A 81 12.35 11.38 13.59
CA GLU A 81 11.15 11.11 12.81
C GLU A 81 11.19 9.74 12.15
N ILE A 82 10.07 9.05 12.24
CA ILE A 82 9.84 7.73 11.61
C ILE A 82 8.89 7.93 10.44
N ARG A 83 9.32 7.52 9.25
CA ARG A 83 8.54 7.61 8.01
C ARG A 83 7.98 6.26 7.61
N ALA A 84 6.83 6.28 6.91
CA ALA A 84 6.21 5.06 6.43
C ALA A 84 7.04 4.41 5.31
N PRO A 85 7.36 3.11 5.41
CA PRO A 85 8.11 2.40 4.38
C PRO A 85 7.34 2.23 3.07
N ILE A 86 6.02 2.18 3.14
CA ILE A 86 5.04 2.07 2.07
C ILE A 86 3.73 2.63 2.59
N ASP A 87 2.79 2.97 1.71
CA ASP A 87 1.46 3.43 2.09
C ASP A 87 0.81 2.50 3.12
N GLY A 88 0.14 3.07 4.11
CA GLY A 88 -0.49 2.29 5.16
C GLY A 88 -1.48 3.07 6.01
N VAL A 89 -1.97 2.39 7.03
CA VAL A 89 -2.92 2.94 8.01
C VAL A 89 -2.37 2.71 9.41
N ILE A 90 -2.43 3.69 10.29
CA ILE A 90 -2.16 3.48 11.71
C ILE A 90 -3.23 2.54 12.27
N SER A 91 -2.84 1.31 12.59
CA SER A 91 -3.76 0.29 13.08
C SER A 91 -3.66 0.07 14.60
N TYR A 92 -2.61 0.58 15.22
CA TYR A 92 -2.42 0.55 16.66
C TYR A 92 -1.43 1.63 17.09
N SER A 93 -1.73 2.28 18.20
CA SER A 93 -0.82 3.15 18.95
C SER A 93 -1.08 2.93 20.42
N GLY A 94 -0.05 2.61 21.20
CA GLY A 94 -0.21 2.30 22.62
C GLY A 94 1.09 1.81 23.24
N THR A 95 0.98 1.07 24.33
CA THR A 95 2.13 0.57 25.09
C THR A 95 2.02 -0.94 25.29
N ILE A 96 3.11 -1.65 25.10
CA ILE A 96 3.23 -3.09 25.42
C ILE A 96 4.48 -3.28 26.28
N ASN A 97 4.33 -3.84 27.48
CA ASN A 97 5.40 -4.00 28.45
C ASN A 97 6.16 -2.68 28.69
N GLU A 98 5.40 -1.60 28.90
CA GLU A 98 5.90 -0.23 29.16
C GLU A 98 6.64 0.43 27.98
N ILE A 99 6.76 -0.25 26.84
CA ILE A 99 7.39 0.30 25.63
C ILE A 99 6.31 0.84 24.70
N PRO A 100 6.35 2.12 24.31
CA PRO A 100 5.42 2.70 23.36
C PRO A 100 5.64 2.11 21.96
N ILE A 101 4.54 1.79 21.30
CA ILE A 101 4.51 1.09 20.01
C ILE A 101 3.54 1.76 19.06
N VAL A 102 3.93 1.91 17.82
CA VAL A 102 3.05 2.26 16.71
C VAL A 102 3.09 1.14 15.68
N VAL A 103 1.91 0.79 15.13
CA VAL A 103 1.78 -0.25 14.10
C VAL A 103 1.08 0.34 12.89
N LEU A 104 1.68 0.16 11.71
CA LEU A 104 1.02 0.39 10.44
C LEU A 104 0.54 -0.94 9.85
N THR A 105 -0.63 -0.89 9.21
CA THR A 105 -1.14 -1.99 8.38
C THR A 105 -1.09 -1.55 6.92
N HIS A 106 -0.56 -2.39 6.06
CA HIS A 106 -0.33 -2.15 4.66
C HIS A 106 -1.04 -3.20 3.81
N LEU A 107 -1.56 -2.81 2.66
CA LEU A 107 -1.99 -3.75 1.63
C LEU A 107 -0.94 -3.74 0.50
N ASP A 108 -0.01 -4.70 0.56
CA ASP A 108 1.07 -4.81 -0.41
C ASP A 108 0.87 -6.07 -1.26
N GLN A 109 0.69 -5.90 -2.57
CA GLN A 109 0.40 -6.99 -3.52
C GLN A 109 -0.74 -7.93 -3.06
N LEU A 110 -1.84 -7.36 -2.56
CA LEU A 110 -2.99 -8.09 -2.00
C LEU A 110 -2.67 -8.89 -0.71
N VAL A 111 -1.50 -8.69 -0.13
CA VAL A 111 -1.11 -9.27 1.16
C VAL A 111 -1.24 -8.22 2.25
N LEU A 112 -2.01 -8.52 3.28
CA LEU A 112 -2.14 -7.66 4.45
C LEU A 112 -0.91 -7.86 5.35
N ARG A 113 -0.09 -6.80 5.46
CA ARG A 113 1.13 -6.76 6.25
C ARG A 113 0.98 -5.79 7.41
N ARG A 114 1.65 -6.06 8.51
CA ARG A 114 1.77 -5.12 9.63
C ARG A 114 3.22 -4.84 9.90
N THR A 115 3.57 -3.57 10.00
CA THR A 115 4.89 -3.15 10.48
C THR A 115 4.78 -2.53 11.85
N THR A 116 5.72 -2.87 12.70
CA THR A 116 5.76 -2.46 14.12
C THR A 116 6.99 -1.60 14.34
N TYR A 117 6.80 -0.50 15.05
CA TYR A 117 7.83 0.47 15.39
C TYR A 117 7.87 0.63 16.91
N LEU A 118 9.04 0.39 17.51
CA LEU A 118 9.24 0.59 18.95
C LEU A 118 10.72 0.92 19.27
N PRO A 119 10.95 1.75 20.29
CA PRO A 119 9.98 2.58 20.98
C PRO A 119 9.52 3.73 20.10
N ALA A 120 8.22 3.90 19.91
CA ALA A 120 7.67 4.94 19.04
C ALA A 120 6.36 5.52 19.58
N THR A 121 6.18 6.83 19.39
CA THR A 121 4.94 7.55 19.69
C THR A 121 4.44 8.29 18.45
N THR A 122 3.14 8.55 18.39
CA THR A 122 2.50 9.34 17.34
C THR A 122 1.39 10.19 17.95
N ASP A 123 1.17 11.38 17.39
CA ASP A 123 0.05 12.25 17.70
C ASP A 123 -1.14 12.01 16.75
N LEU A 124 -0.94 11.19 15.72
CA LEU A 124 -1.97 10.88 14.74
C LEU A 124 -2.94 9.83 15.29
N PRO A 125 -4.25 9.96 15.04
CA PRO A 125 -5.23 9.00 15.50
C PRO A 125 -5.12 7.64 14.76
N ILE A 126 -5.55 6.56 15.42
CA ILE A 126 -5.75 5.26 14.76
C ILE A 126 -6.73 5.44 13.62
N GLY A 127 -6.44 4.82 12.47
CA GLY A 127 -7.19 4.97 11.22
C GLY A 127 -6.61 6.02 10.26
N SER A 128 -5.61 6.83 10.67
CA SER A 128 -4.94 7.76 9.77
C SER A 128 -4.27 7.03 8.62
N LEU A 129 -4.55 7.50 7.39
CA LEU A 129 -3.89 7.07 6.17
C LEU A 129 -2.53 7.77 6.08
N ILE A 130 -1.47 7.02 5.84
CA ILE A 130 -0.11 7.52 5.77
C ILE A 130 0.50 7.11 4.44
N ALA A 131 0.97 8.08 3.67
CA ALA A 131 1.64 7.84 2.40
C ALA A 131 3.09 7.37 2.61
N GLN A 132 3.64 6.63 1.65
CA GLN A 132 5.06 6.25 1.65
C GLN A 132 5.96 7.49 1.81
N GLY A 133 6.89 7.42 2.75
CA GLY A 133 7.82 8.52 3.05
C GLY A 133 7.26 9.60 3.98
N GLU A 134 5.98 9.58 4.29
CA GLU A 134 5.36 10.50 5.24
C GLU A 134 5.82 10.18 6.68
N ASN A 135 6.17 11.22 7.43
CA ASN A 135 6.51 11.12 8.85
C ASN A 135 5.23 10.92 9.66
N PHE A 136 5.12 9.81 10.37
CA PHE A 136 3.91 9.45 11.12
C PHE A 136 4.15 9.25 12.62
N ALA A 137 5.39 9.11 13.04
CA ALA A 137 5.76 8.84 14.43
C ALA A 137 7.15 9.41 14.76
N ARG A 138 7.52 9.34 16.04
CA ARG A 138 8.85 9.70 16.53
C ARG A 138 9.39 8.63 17.46
N VAL A 139 10.72 8.45 17.45
CA VAL A 139 11.42 7.55 18.39
C VAL A 139 11.21 8.07 19.81
N ALA A 140 10.59 7.28 20.66
CA ALA A 140 10.31 7.64 22.04
C ALA A 140 11.59 7.62 22.90
N PRO A 141 11.68 8.43 23.96
CA PRO A 141 12.86 8.52 24.84
C PRO A 141 12.93 7.37 25.86
N ILE A 142 12.79 6.14 25.37
CA ILE A 142 12.84 4.89 26.15
C ILE A 142 13.81 3.93 25.49
N PHE A 143 14.63 3.26 26.28
CA PHE A 143 15.58 2.27 25.77
C PHE A 143 14.87 0.93 25.53
N HIS A 144 14.95 0.45 24.31
CA HIS A 144 14.65 -0.94 23.92
C HIS A 144 15.92 -1.75 23.69
N CYS A 145 16.97 -1.09 23.24
CA CYS A 145 18.32 -1.63 23.06
C CYS A 145 19.27 -1.08 24.16
N SER A 146 20.53 -1.50 24.13
CA SER A 146 21.59 -0.97 25.00
C SER A 146 21.93 0.52 24.72
N ARG A 147 21.47 1.05 23.60
CA ARG A 147 21.59 2.46 23.17
C ARG A 147 20.29 2.87 22.44
N PRO A 148 20.07 4.17 22.17
CA PRO A 148 18.91 4.60 21.40
C PRO A 148 18.82 3.87 20.09
N CYS A 149 17.64 3.28 19.80
CA CYS A 149 17.39 2.47 18.62
C CYS A 149 15.93 2.56 18.20
N LEU A 150 15.65 2.16 16.97
CA LEU A 150 14.32 1.87 16.46
C LEU A 150 14.25 0.40 16.04
N HIS A 151 13.40 -0.37 16.71
CA HIS A 151 12.99 -1.69 16.24
C HIS A 151 11.95 -1.55 15.14
N TRP A 152 12.21 -2.20 14.02
CA TRP A 152 11.29 -2.31 12.89
C TRP A 152 10.97 -3.77 12.63
N GLY A 153 9.75 -4.18 12.94
CA GLY A 153 9.26 -5.54 12.73
C GLY A 153 8.27 -5.62 11.56
N GLU A 154 8.15 -6.79 10.96
CA GLU A 154 7.14 -7.10 9.95
C GLU A 154 6.41 -8.39 10.32
N ARG A 155 5.07 -8.42 10.09
CA ARG A 155 4.24 -9.60 10.32
C ARG A 155 3.18 -9.75 9.23
N VAL A 156 3.04 -11.00 8.74
CA VAL A 156 1.94 -11.44 7.88
C VAL A 156 1.20 -12.56 8.59
N GLY A 157 -0.07 -12.37 8.89
CA GLY A 157 -0.82 -13.28 9.76
C GLY A 157 -0.13 -13.45 11.12
N THR A 158 0.34 -14.67 11.43
CA THR A 158 1.08 -15.00 12.66
C THR A 158 2.60 -15.07 12.44
N SER A 159 3.09 -14.96 11.20
CA SER A 159 4.49 -15.12 10.85
C SER A 159 5.24 -13.79 10.86
N TYR A 160 6.38 -13.75 11.56
CA TYR A 160 7.31 -12.63 11.51
C TYR A 160 8.27 -12.78 10.35
N LEU A 161 8.53 -11.68 9.65
CA LEU A 161 9.36 -11.63 8.46
C LEU A 161 10.50 -10.61 8.66
N ASN A 162 11.50 -10.69 7.78
CA ASN A 162 12.57 -9.71 7.76
C ASN A 162 12.19 -8.54 6.86
N PRO A 163 11.86 -7.36 7.41
CA PRO A 163 11.42 -6.21 6.62
C PRO A 163 12.51 -5.67 5.67
N MET A 164 13.78 -5.92 5.97
CA MET A 164 14.90 -5.52 5.10
C MET A 164 14.84 -6.13 3.70
N LYS A 165 14.09 -7.21 3.51
CA LYS A 165 13.95 -7.86 2.20
C LYS A 165 13.16 -7.03 1.20
N HIS A 166 12.38 -6.05 1.68
CA HIS A 166 11.61 -5.14 0.84
C HIS A 166 12.39 -3.90 0.41
N LEU A 167 13.48 -3.60 1.09
CA LEU A 167 14.33 -2.47 0.72
C LEU A 167 15.04 -2.80 -0.60
N GLY A 168 14.84 -1.96 -1.61
CA GLY A 168 15.52 -2.10 -2.89
C GLY A 168 17.03 -2.06 -2.69
N ARG A 169 17.74 -3.02 -3.27
CA ARG A 169 19.18 -2.85 -3.50
C ARG A 169 19.32 -1.80 -4.59
N ALA A 170 20.09 -0.74 -4.34
CA ALA A 170 20.50 0.15 -5.40
C ALA A 170 21.27 -0.71 -6.43
N VAL A 171 20.63 -0.96 -7.57
CA VAL A 171 21.33 -1.56 -8.71
C VAL A 171 22.16 -0.45 -9.30
N LEU A 172 23.47 -0.45 -9.01
CA LEU A 172 24.41 0.39 -9.71
C LEU A 172 24.47 -0.13 -11.15
N LEU A 173 23.73 0.54 -12.05
CA LEU A 173 23.87 0.29 -13.47
C LEU A 173 25.31 0.66 -13.84
N PRO A 174 26.06 -0.21 -14.56
CA PRO A 174 27.37 0.15 -15.07
C PRO A 174 27.25 1.38 -15.95
N ARG A 175 28.06 2.40 -15.67
CA ARG A 175 28.18 3.55 -16.57
C ARG A 175 28.90 3.04 -17.80
N PHE A 176 28.19 3.00 -18.92
CA PHE A 176 28.84 2.83 -20.21
C PHE A 176 29.52 4.16 -20.54
N SER A 177 30.84 4.16 -20.55
CA SER A 177 31.70 5.25 -21.04
C SER A 177 31.92 5.11 -22.54
#